data_5130bd39f084a353eaf5c37f9ee515e1
#
_entry.id   5130bd39f084a353eaf5c37f9ee515e1
#
_cell.length_a   1.000
_cell.length_b   1.000
_cell.length_c   1.000
_cell.angle_alpha   90.00
_cell.angle_beta   90.00
_cell.angle_gamma   90.00
#
_symmetry.space_group_name_H-M   'P 1'
#
loop_
_entity.id
_entity.type
_entity.pdbx_description
1 polymer ?
#
loop_
_entity_poly.entity_id
_entity_poly.type
_entity_poly.pdbx_seq_one_letter_code
_entity_poly.pdbx_strand_id
1 'polypeptide(L)'
;MKLEKQSEKNIKGLVLTLRPDNAQKLLLDKHLNDTRFIYNQYVEEYLKAIKENRFPEYKDYKELRAEHEFLKDSYAWTLQQVLYRFKQTNKINRSKRSKGQKVGLVKFRSKKSHSDYFYTRAVKLSYNLDCKSKSYVYIPKIGNVKFLCKNIKSEFLNGKIKTCTVKRTKTGVYKISLLIEVNKVYEERVDNNHIGLDFSLRDFFVDSFGAKAPEFSTKRSKLESFQKKIDSLNTLISKMRNKSKNKRKVSVKMYRKTIKRNKLYERVHNVQIDYINKLSRYLCKHNELIALENLNLAEMSERTSYNDPETSSKGGNHGKSIGLLQWSYFLNKLEQNAEKFGNIIVYVDKYFPSSQICSKCGERHSEMKDVTNRTLECKCGNIIDRDYNSAINLLKFSEFVVYNKSYQTLEKGLSEYKAFKCLDFSRSKALKLQSEIWL
;
A
#
# COMPACT_ATOMS: atom_id res chain seq x y z
N MET A 1 43.83 -3.05 9.25
CA MET A 1 43.14 -2.02 8.46
C MET A 1 41.65 -2.42 8.41
N LYS A 2 40.81 -1.84 9.27
CA LYS A 2 39.34 -2.09 9.27
C LYS A 2 38.78 -1.37 8.05
N LEU A 3 38.34 -2.13 7.05
CA LEU A 3 37.50 -1.61 5.97
C LEU A 3 36.24 -1.04 6.60
N GLU A 4 36.12 0.28 6.65
CA GLU A 4 34.86 0.94 6.94
C GLU A 4 33.84 0.51 5.86
N LYS A 5 32.93 -0.40 6.23
CA LYS A 5 31.77 -0.72 5.40
C LYS A 5 31.06 0.61 5.14
N GLN A 6 31.12 1.12 3.92
CA GLN A 6 30.28 2.24 3.48
C GLN A 6 28.84 1.90 3.91
N SER A 7 28.28 2.71 4.81
CA SER A 7 26.93 2.48 5.30
C SER A 7 25.94 2.59 4.13
N GLU A 8 25.32 1.47 3.76
CA GLU A 8 24.28 1.46 2.73
C GLU A 8 23.19 2.46 3.12
N LYS A 9 22.87 3.35 2.20
CA LYS A 9 21.84 4.38 2.40
C LYS A 9 20.48 3.88 1.96
N ASN A 10 19.47 4.18 2.74
CA ASN A 10 18.08 3.87 2.42
C ASN A 10 17.23 5.16 2.43
N ILE A 11 16.17 5.20 1.62
CA ILE A 11 15.21 6.31 1.60
C ILE A 11 13.95 5.89 2.34
N LYS A 12 13.66 6.58 3.44
CA LYS A 12 12.45 6.33 4.24
C LYS A 12 11.51 7.53 4.24
N GLY A 13 10.21 7.26 4.35
CA GLY A 13 9.16 8.28 4.43
C GLY A 13 8.76 8.57 5.87
N LEU A 14 8.78 9.85 6.28
CA LEU A 14 8.20 10.32 7.53
C LEU A 14 7.00 11.21 7.24
N VAL A 15 5.83 10.88 7.80
CA VAL A 15 4.60 11.65 7.62
C VAL A 15 4.25 12.35 8.93
N LEU A 16 4.17 13.67 8.88
CA LEU A 16 3.81 14.53 10.03
C LEU A 16 2.46 15.20 9.78
N THR A 17 1.64 15.27 10.83
CA THR A 17 0.39 16.03 10.82
C THR A 17 0.68 17.46 11.27
N LEU A 18 0.45 18.42 10.38
CA LEU A 18 0.72 19.84 10.62
C LEU A 18 -0.39 20.48 11.47
N ARG A 19 -0.01 21.45 12.29
CA ARG A 19 -0.90 22.34 13.05
C ARG A 19 -0.62 23.80 12.67
N PRO A 20 -0.96 24.23 11.45
CA PRO A 20 -0.78 25.60 11.03
C PRO A 20 -1.74 26.53 11.76
N ASP A 21 -1.29 27.75 12.06
CA ASP A 21 -2.17 28.85 12.44
C ASP A 21 -3.02 29.34 11.25
N ASN A 22 -3.82 30.37 11.45
CA ASN A 22 -4.74 30.83 10.40
C ASN A 22 -3.99 31.50 9.22
N ALA A 23 -2.94 32.24 9.46
CA ALA A 23 -2.12 32.84 8.41
C ALA A 23 -1.41 31.75 7.59
N GLN A 24 -0.81 30.78 8.26
CA GLN A 24 -0.15 29.65 7.62
C GLN A 24 -1.12 28.78 6.82
N LYS A 25 -2.39 28.61 7.27
CA LYS A 25 -3.42 27.91 6.47
C LYS A 25 -3.73 28.63 5.17
N LEU A 26 -3.81 29.95 5.20
CA LEU A 26 -4.02 30.74 3.99
C LEU A 26 -2.87 30.55 2.99
N LEU A 27 -1.62 30.60 3.48
CA LEU A 27 -0.44 30.39 2.63
C LEU A 27 -0.35 28.95 2.09
N LEU A 28 -0.68 27.94 2.91
CA LEU A 28 -0.74 26.54 2.48
C LEU A 28 -1.82 26.34 1.41
N ASP A 29 -3.02 26.89 1.62
CA ASP A 29 -4.12 26.81 0.66
C ASP A 29 -3.79 27.57 -0.63
N LYS A 30 -3.08 28.70 -0.55
CA LYS A 30 -2.59 29.43 -1.71
C LYS A 30 -1.65 28.53 -2.54
N HIS A 31 -0.62 27.95 -1.94
CA HIS A 31 0.30 27.06 -2.67
C HIS A 31 -0.42 25.84 -3.30
N LEU A 32 -1.41 25.27 -2.62
CA LEU A 32 -2.25 24.19 -3.17
C LEU A 32 -3.09 24.68 -4.37
N ASN A 33 -3.64 25.89 -4.30
CA ASN A 33 -4.43 26.47 -5.37
C ASN A 33 -3.57 26.79 -6.60
N ASP A 34 -2.41 27.42 -6.39
CA ASP A 34 -1.49 27.84 -7.44
C ASP A 34 -0.93 26.61 -8.19
N THR A 35 -0.51 25.58 -7.47
CA THR A 35 -0.06 24.32 -8.10
C THR A 35 -1.16 23.61 -8.87
N ARG A 36 -2.41 23.66 -8.37
CA ARG A 36 -3.57 23.12 -9.10
C ARG A 36 -3.85 23.92 -10.36
N PHE A 37 -3.79 25.25 -10.30
CA PHE A 37 -3.98 26.14 -11.45
C PHE A 37 -2.98 25.79 -12.55
N ILE A 38 -1.68 25.79 -12.25
CA ILE A 38 -0.63 25.44 -13.21
C ILE A 38 -0.80 24.02 -13.76
N TYR A 39 -1.13 23.05 -12.89
CA TYR A 39 -1.41 21.69 -13.34
C TYR A 39 -2.56 21.64 -14.36
N ASN A 40 -3.62 22.41 -14.13
CA ASN A 40 -4.77 22.45 -15.02
C ASN A 40 -4.44 23.12 -16.36
N GLN A 41 -3.57 24.14 -16.40
CA GLN A 41 -3.04 24.71 -17.65
C GLN A 41 -2.32 23.62 -18.47
N TYR A 42 -1.51 22.79 -17.84
CA TYR A 42 -0.83 21.69 -18.53
C TYR A 42 -1.79 20.58 -18.99
N VAL A 43 -2.86 20.31 -18.25
CA VAL A 43 -3.91 19.38 -18.70
C VAL A 43 -4.63 19.93 -19.91
N GLU A 44 -4.98 21.21 -19.91
CA GLU A 44 -5.66 21.89 -21.02
C GLU A 44 -4.83 21.82 -22.31
N GLU A 45 -3.57 22.23 -22.24
CA GLU A 45 -2.64 22.14 -23.38
C GLU A 45 -2.46 20.70 -23.87
N TYR A 46 -2.30 19.74 -22.95
CA TYR A 46 -2.16 18.33 -23.31
C TYR A 46 -3.40 17.79 -24.05
N LEU A 47 -4.60 18.12 -23.58
CA LEU A 47 -5.85 17.68 -24.21
C LEU A 47 -6.10 18.39 -25.55
N LYS A 48 -5.72 19.68 -25.66
CA LYS A 48 -5.77 20.45 -26.91
C LYS A 48 -4.84 19.84 -27.95
N ALA A 49 -3.58 19.60 -27.58
CA ALA A 49 -2.58 19.01 -28.47
C ALA A 49 -2.99 17.62 -29.01
N ILE A 50 -3.65 16.80 -28.17
CA ILE A 50 -4.22 15.51 -28.62
C ILE A 50 -5.30 15.71 -29.68
N LYS A 51 -6.21 16.67 -29.48
CA LYS A 51 -7.30 16.95 -30.45
C LYS A 51 -6.76 17.47 -31.78
N GLU A 52 -5.70 18.27 -31.71
CA GLU A 52 -5.05 18.89 -32.87
C GLU A 52 -3.97 17.99 -33.50
N ASN A 53 -3.77 16.76 -32.96
CA ASN A 53 -2.77 15.81 -33.40
C ASN A 53 -1.35 16.40 -33.49
N ARG A 54 -1.00 17.25 -32.54
CA ARG A 54 0.33 17.88 -32.40
C ARG A 54 1.01 17.54 -31.08
N PHE A 55 2.27 17.90 -30.96
CA PHE A 55 2.96 17.82 -29.66
C PHE A 55 2.54 18.98 -28.76
N PRO A 56 2.35 18.72 -27.42
CA PRO A 56 1.98 19.77 -26.49
C PRO A 56 3.14 20.70 -26.18
N GLU A 57 2.88 22.00 -26.21
CA GLU A 57 3.81 23.08 -25.88
C GLU A 57 3.47 23.66 -24.52
N TYR A 58 4.30 23.31 -23.52
CA TYR A 58 4.03 23.74 -22.14
C TYR A 58 4.80 25.01 -21.82
N LYS A 59 4.09 26.05 -21.43
CA LYS A 59 4.69 27.25 -20.88
C LYS A 59 5.52 26.91 -19.63
N ASP A 60 6.71 27.52 -19.51
CA ASP A 60 7.52 27.42 -18.29
C ASP A 60 6.82 28.13 -17.12
N TYR A 61 7.17 27.74 -15.89
CA TYR A 61 6.65 28.40 -14.68
C TYR A 61 7.01 29.89 -14.60
N LYS A 62 8.12 30.34 -15.24
CA LYS A 62 8.50 31.74 -15.32
C LYS A 62 7.54 32.53 -16.19
N GLU A 63 7.19 32.03 -17.36
CA GLU A 63 6.19 32.60 -18.28
C GLU A 63 4.83 32.70 -17.60
N LEU A 64 4.37 31.61 -16.95
CA LEU A 64 3.11 31.61 -16.22
C LEU A 64 3.10 32.62 -15.04
N ARG A 65 4.25 32.84 -14.38
CA ARG A 65 4.37 33.87 -13.33
C ARG A 65 4.38 35.29 -13.88
N ALA A 66 4.87 35.50 -15.11
CA ALA A 66 4.79 36.78 -15.79
C ALA A 66 3.35 37.13 -16.20
N GLU A 67 2.60 36.12 -16.70
CA GLU A 67 1.21 36.27 -17.09
C GLU A 67 0.23 36.39 -15.90
N HIS A 68 0.57 35.76 -14.77
CA HIS A 68 -0.30 35.66 -13.60
C HIS A 68 0.41 36.13 -12.31
N GLU A 69 0.15 37.36 -11.92
CA GLU A 69 0.81 38.02 -10.79
C GLU A 69 0.65 37.27 -9.47
N PHE A 70 -0.53 36.67 -9.23
CA PHE A 70 -0.79 35.91 -8.00
C PHE A 70 0.16 34.70 -7.78
N LEU A 71 0.83 34.21 -8.83
CA LEU A 71 1.81 33.13 -8.71
C LEU A 71 3.16 33.59 -8.14
N LYS A 72 3.43 34.90 -8.09
CA LYS A 72 4.70 35.47 -7.60
C LYS A 72 4.94 35.18 -6.12
N ASP A 73 3.88 35.06 -5.32
CA ASP A 73 3.99 34.79 -3.87
C ASP A 73 4.31 33.33 -3.56
N SER A 74 4.01 32.42 -4.47
CA SER A 74 4.31 31.00 -4.27
C SER A 74 5.78 30.70 -4.49
N TYR A 75 6.29 29.68 -3.76
CA TYR A 75 7.68 29.25 -3.88
C TYR A 75 7.98 28.73 -5.28
N ALA A 76 8.88 29.40 -6.00
CA ALA A 76 9.18 29.16 -7.41
C ALA A 76 9.50 27.69 -7.72
N TRP A 77 10.30 27.04 -6.88
CA TRP A 77 10.64 25.63 -7.05
C TRP A 77 9.39 24.73 -7.01
N THR A 78 8.42 25.04 -6.16
CA THR A 78 7.14 24.31 -6.07
C THR A 78 6.39 24.38 -7.40
N LEU A 79 6.34 25.54 -8.04
CA LEU A 79 5.68 25.74 -9.33
C LEU A 79 6.42 25.00 -10.46
N GLN A 80 7.76 25.06 -10.48
CA GLN A 80 8.59 24.33 -11.43
C GLN A 80 8.36 22.82 -11.37
N GLN A 81 8.19 22.26 -10.16
CA GLN A 81 7.97 20.82 -9.99
C GLN A 81 6.66 20.33 -10.59
N VAL A 82 5.67 21.20 -10.80
CA VAL A 82 4.38 20.80 -11.39
C VAL A 82 4.59 20.30 -12.82
N LEU A 83 5.34 21.05 -13.67
CA LEU A 83 5.63 20.64 -15.04
C LEU A 83 6.49 19.37 -15.09
N TYR A 84 7.55 19.32 -14.28
CA TYR A 84 8.42 18.15 -14.21
C TYR A 84 7.63 16.87 -13.90
N ARG A 85 6.79 16.91 -12.86
CA ARG A 85 5.98 15.76 -12.44
C ARG A 85 4.87 15.43 -13.44
N PHE A 86 4.30 16.44 -14.09
CA PHE A 86 3.33 16.23 -15.15
C PHE A 86 3.93 15.48 -16.34
N LYS A 87 5.09 15.90 -16.83
CA LYS A 87 5.83 15.23 -17.91
C LYS A 87 6.20 13.80 -17.52
N GLN A 88 6.70 13.56 -16.28
CA GLN A 88 7.03 12.22 -15.79
C GLN A 88 5.80 11.30 -15.75
N THR A 89 4.67 11.80 -15.25
CA THR A 89 3.41 11.02 -15.20
C THR A 89 2.97 10.61 -16.60
N ASN A 90 3.02 11.54 -17.57
CA ASN A 90 2.64 11.26 -18.96
C ASN A 90 3.61 10.26 -19.62
N LYS A 91 4.92 10.33 -19.33
CA LYS A 91 5.90 9.34 -19.78
C LYS A 91 5.58 7.93 -19.28
N ILE A 92 5.30 7.81 -17.98
CA ILE A 92 4.89 6.53 -17.36
C ILE A 92 3.58 6.02 -17.98
N ASN A 93 2.59 6.88 -18.15
CA ASN A 93 1.30 6.51 -18.74
C ASN A 93 1.44 6.06 -20.19
N ARG A 94 2.31 6.71 -20.97
CA ARG A 94 2.63 6.30 -22.35
C ARG A 94 3.27 4.91 -22.37
N SER A 95 4.27 4.66 -21.52
CA SER A 95 4.92 3.36 -21.40
C SER A 95 3.96 2.23 -20.98
N LYS A 96 3.00 2.54 -20.10
CA LYS A 96 1.97 1.57 -19.72
C LYS A 96 1.04 1.24 -20.87
N ARG A 97 0.62 2.25 -21.66
CA ARG A 97 -0.23 2.04 -22.84
C ARG A 97 0.49 1.21 -23.91
N SER A 98 1.78 1.47 -24.17
CA SER A 98 2.58 0.69 -25.13
C SER A 98 2.70 -0.80 -24.71
N LYS A 99 2.55 -1.11 -23.42
CA LYS A 99 2.48 -2.47 -22.89
C LYS A 99 1.07 -3.04 -22.81
N GLY A 100 0.09 -2.44 -23.51
CA GLY A 100 -1.31 -2.89 -23.55
C GLY A 100 -2.13 -2.62 -22.28
N GLN A 101 -1.57 -1.90 -21.29
CA GLN A 101 -2.29 -1.61 -20.06
C GLN A 101 -3.31 -0.47 -20.29
N LYS A 102 -4.55 -0.65 -19.80
CA LYS A 102 -5.61 0.37 -19.85
C LYS A 102 -5.27 1.54 -18.91
N VAL A 103 -4.79 2.64 -19.45
CA VAL A 103 -4.49 3.86 -18.68
C VAL A 103 -5.26 5.03 -19.27
N GLY A 104 -6.10 5.67 -18.46
CA GLY A 104 -6.86 6.85 -18.84
C GLY A 104 -6.00 8.08 -19.13
N LEU A 105 -6.58 9.07 -19.78
CA LEU A 105 -5.96 10.38 -19.96
C LEU A 105 -5.90 11.15 -18.62
N VAL A 106 -4.99 12.11 -18.54
CA VAL A 106 -4.94 13.04 -17.42
C VAL A 106 -6.22 13.87 -17.34
N LYS A 107 -6.65 14.19 -16.11
CA LYS A 107 -7.88 14.92 -15.86
C LYS A 107 -7.61 16.19 -15.08
N PHE A 108 -8.46 17.22 -15.28
CA PHE A 108 -8.43 18.43 -14.47
C PHE A 108 -8.60 18.12 -12.98
N ARG A 109 -7.85 18.84 -12.16
CA ARG A 109 -7.99 18.79 -10.70
C ARG A 109 -9.00 19.82 -10.24
N SER A 110 -9.93 19.41 -9.40
CA SER A 110 -10.95 20.27 -8.81
C SER A 110 -10.65 20.59 -7.35
N LYS A 111 -10.86 21.81 -6.92
CA LYS A 111 -10.80 22.21 -5.49
C LYS A 111 -11.70 21.33 -4.61
N LYS A 112 -12.80 20.82 -5.17
CA LYS A 112 -13.76 19.95 -4.47
C LYS A 112 -13.24 18.52 -4.25
N SER A 113 -12.23 18.07 -5.00
CA SER A 113 -11.68 16.72 -4.85
C SER A 113 -10.84 16.56 -3.59
N HIS A 114 -10.39 17.67 -2.99
CA HIS A 114 -9.53 17.70 -1.80
C HIS A 114 -8.34 16.74 -1.87
N SER A 115 -7.80 16.55 -3.08
CA SER A 115 -6.62 15.69 -3.35
C SER A 115 -5.41 16.50 -3.76
N ASP A 116 -5.45 17.82 -3.51
CA ASP A 116 -4.38 18.73 -3.90
C ASP A 116 -3.15 18.52 -3.01
N TYR A 117 -2.01 18.60 -3.64
CA TYR A 117 -0.71 18.54 -2.99
C TYR A 117 0.30 19.40 -3.76
N PHE A 118 1.34 19.82 -3.07
CA PHE A 118 2.50 20.43 -3.71
C PHE A 118 3.79 19.82 -3.19
N TYR A 119 4.79 19.84 -4.03
CA TYR A 119 6.16 19.44 -3.67
C TYR A 119 6.92 20.66 -3.20
N THR A 120 7.82 20.45 -2.25
CA THR A 120 8.73 21.50 -1.76
C THR A 120 10.08 20.90 -1.37
N ARG A 121 11.09 21.75 -1.31
CA ARG A 121 12.44 21.44 -0.82
C ARG A 121 12.89 22.51 0.16
N ALA A 122 14.12 22.40 0.65
CA ALA A 122 14.66 23.33 1.66
C ALA A 122 13.82 23.35 2.95
N VAL A 123 13.20 22.22 3.26
CA VAL A 123 12.46 21.98 4.49
C VAL A 123 13.45 21.62 5.59
N LYS A 124 13.28 22.23 6.77
CA LYS A 124 14.09 21.92 7.96
C LYS A 124 13.17 21.35 9.04
N LEU A 125 13.55 20.24 9.62
CA LEU A 125 12.83 19.60 10.73
C LEU A 125 13.53 19.97 12.05
N SER A 126 12.81 20.63 12.95
CA SER A 126 13.23 20.89 14.32
C SER A 126 12.36 20.05 15.25
N TYR A 127 12.97 19.15 16.00
CA TYR A 127 12.28 18.28 16.94
C TYR A 127 12.90 18.43 18.33
N ASN A 128 12.08 18.84 19.27
CA ASN A 128 12.48 18.99 20.67
C ASN A 128 11.98 17.75 21.45
N LEU A 129 12.90 17.00 22.02
CA LEU A 129 12.60 15.78 22.79
C LEU A 129 11.92 16.12 24.13
N ASP A 130 12.36 17.19 24.78
CA ASP A 130 11.89 17.59 26.11
C ASP A 130 10.55 18.34 26.03
N CYS A 131 10.38 19.15 24.99
CA CYS A 131 9.17 19.94 24.79
C CYS A 131 8.62 19.74 23.37
N LYS A 132 7.78 18.73 23.19
CA LYS A 132 7.15 18.39 21.88
C LYS A 132 6.34 19.53 21.29
N SER A 133 5.81 20.44 22.10
CA SER A 133 5.08 21.64 21.65
C SER A 133 5.97 22.67 20.97
N LYS A 134 7.28 22.62 21.18
CA LYS A 134 8.30 23.45 20.51
C LYS A 134 8.83 22.85 19.20
N SER A 135 8.30 21.67 18.79
CA SER A 135 8.70 21.03 17.54
C SER A 135 7.99 21.65 16.35
N TYR A 136 8.74 21.95 15.30
CA TYR A 136 8.21 22.56 14.08
C TYR A 136 8.93 22.06 12.83
N VAL A 137 8.29 22.23 11.69
CA VAL A 137 8.88 22.06 10.37
C VAL A 137 8.86 23.39 9.63
N TYR A 138 10.04 23.86 9.19
CA TYR A 138 10.14 25.04 8.36
C TYR A 138 9.78 24.67 6.91
N ILE A 139 8.86 25.42 6.33
CA ILE A 139 8.44 25.27 4.93
C ILE A 139 8.64 26.62 4.23
N PRO A 140 9.39 26.69 3.11
CA PRO A 140 9.65 27.93 2.39
C PRO A 140 8.37 28.72 2.08
N LYS A 141 8.41 30.04 2.29
CA LYS A 141 7.28 30.97 2.12
C LYS A 141 6.10 30.79 3.10
N ILE A 142 6.13 29.79 3.98
CA ILE A 142 5.09 29.51 4.98
C ILE A 142 5.63 29.70 6.40
N GLY A 143 6.94 29.43 6.58
CA GLY A 143 7.61 29.57 7.87
C GLY A 143 7.56 28.29 8.72
N ASN A 144 7.73 28.45 10.03
CA ASN A 144 7.79 27.38 11.01
C ASN A 144 6.39 26.91 11.39
N VAL A 145 5.98 25.74 10.88
CA VAL A 145 4.68 25.14 11.14
C VAL A 145 4.80 24.08 12.22
N LYS A 146 4.04 24.19 13.30
CA LYS A 146 3.96 23.17 14.35
C LYS A 146 3.38 21.88 13.79
N PHE A 147 3.79 20.74 14.35
CA PHE A 147 3.25 19.43 13.95
C PHE A 147 2.95 18.55 15.15
N LEU A 148 2.13 17.52 14.89
CA LEU A 148 1.83 16.46 15.85
C LEU A 148 2.71 15.26 15.56
N CYS A 149 3.57 14.93 16.50
CA CYS A 149 4.26 13.66 16.53
C CYS A 149 4.51 13.25 17.97
N LYS A 150 4.27 11.98 18.29
CA LYS A 150 4.54 11.49 19.63
C LYS A 150 6.03 11.18 19.81
N ASN A 151 6.63 10.47 18.85
CA ASN A 151 8.06 10.16 18.86
C ASN A 151 8.57 10.11 17.41
N ILE A 152 9.65 10.80 17.12
CA ILE A 152 10.40 10.68 15.88
C ILE A 152 11.65 9.86 16.20
N LYS A 153 11.88 8.79 15.44
CA LYS A 153 13.08 7.97 15.60
C LYS A 153 14.33 8.79 15.25
N SER A 154 15.41 8.59 15.99
CA SER A 154 16.68 9.28 15.79
C SER A 154 17.21 9.17 14.35
N GLU A 155 16.98 8.04 13.69
CA GLU A 155 17.36 7.84 12.27
C GLU A 155 16.81 8.92 11.33
N PHE A 156 15.59 9.46 11.61
CA PHE A 156 14.98 10.50 10.80
C PHE A 156 15.54 11.91 11.13
N LEU A 157 15.97 12.11 12.38
CA LEU A 157 16.51 13.40 12.82
C LEU A 157 17.89 13.65 12.23
N ASN A 158 18.69 12.60 12.08
CA ASN A 158 20.04 12.63 11.54
C ASN A 158 20.09 12.42 10.02
N GLY A 159 18.95 12.14 9.40
CA GLY A 159 18.85 11.85 7.97
C GLY A 159 18.79 13.10 7.09
N LYS A 160 19.21 12.97 5.83
CA LYS A 160 19.15 14.04 4.83
C LYS A 160 17.78 14.11 4.17
N ILE A 161 17.04 15.19 4.34
CA ILE A 161 15.76 15.42 3.65
C ILE A 161 16.00 15.64 2.16
N LYS A 162 15.44 14.76 1.29
CA LYS A 162 15.60 14.85 -0.17
C LYS A 162 14.47 15.65 -0.81
N THR A 163 13.22 15.32 -0.49
CA THR A 163 12.03 15.96 -1.05
C THR A 163 10.87 15.87 -0.09
N CYS A 164 9.95 16.79 -0.20
CA CYS A 164 8.80 16.88 0.67
C CYS A 164 7.53 17.08 -0.13
N THR A 165 6.45 16.51 0.36
CA THR A 165 5.11 16.67 -0.22
C THR A 165 4.17 17.17 0.87
N VAL A 166 3.55 18.31 0.64
CA VAL A 166 2.50 18.87 1.52
C VAL A 166 1.14 18.59 0.87
N LYS A 167 0.20 18.08 1.65
CA LYS A 167 -1.17 17.84 1.20
C LYS A 167 -2.20 18.24 2.24
N ARG A 168 -3.39 18.64 1.78
CA ARG A 168 -4.58 18.78 2.59
C ARG A 168 -5.47 17.55 2.39
N THR A 169 -5.82 16.87 3.49
CA THR A 169 -6.70 15.70 3.43
C THR A 169 -8.15 16.12 3.17
N LYS A 170 -9.00 15.15 2.81
CA LYS A 170 -10.45 15.36 2.63
C LYS A 170 -11.17 15.80 3.91
N THR A 171 -10.51 15.72 5.05
CA THR A 171 -11.01 16.18 6.36
C THR A 171 -10.50 17.56 6.75
N GLY A 172 -9.71 18.20 5.88
CA GLY A 172 -9.15 19.54 6.10
C GLY A 172 -7.85 19.55 6.89
N VAL A 173 -7.28 18.39 7.21
CA VAL A 173 -6.00 18.28 7.93
C VAL A 173 -4.84 18.40 6.97
N TYR A 174 -3.84 19.22 7.31
CA TYR A 174 -2.60 19.31 6.54
C TYR A 174 -1.59 18.27 7.02
N LYS A 175 -0.96 17.60 6.07
CA LYS A 175 0.11 16.62 6.33
C LYS A 175 1.31 16.95 5.45
N ILE A 176 2.51 16.76 5.99
CA ILE A 176 3.76 16.80 5.22
C ILE A 176 4.37 15.39 5.22
N SER A 177 4.77 14.92 4.06
CA SER A 177 5.54 13.69 3.88
C SER A 177 6.96 14.07 3.50
N LEU A 178 7.92 13.69 4.32
CA LEU A 178 9.35 13.91 4.14
C LEU A 178 9.98 12.62 3.62
N LEU A 179 10.68 12.66 2.49
CA LEU A 179 11.56 11.60 2.06
C LEU A 179 12.96 11.88 2.60
N ILE A 180 13.43 11.02 3.47
CA ILE A 180 14.68 11.21 4.22
C ILE A 180 15.62 10.05 3.88
N GLU A 181 16.84 10.41 3.50
CA GLU A 181 17.93 9.46 3.31
C GLU A 181 18.52 9.16 4.70
N VAL A 182 18.45 7.91 5.09
CA VAL A 182 18.93 7.42 6.39
C VAL A 182 19.92 6.27 6.17
N ASN A 183 20.78 6.02 7.14
CA ASN A 183 21.61 4.84 7.14
C ASN A 183 20.73 3.59 7.27
N LYS A 184 21.08 2.52 6.57
CA LYS A 184 20.38 1.24 6.69
C LYS A 184 20.71 0.66 8.07
N VAL A 185 19.67 0.42 8.85
CA VAL A 185 19.80 -0.18 10.19
C VAL A 185 19.23 -1.58 10.11
N TYR A 186 20.05 -2.57 10.42
CA TYR A 186 19.61 -3.94 10.61
C TYR A 186 19.18 -4.13 12.05
N GLU A 187 18.12 -4.87 12.27
CA GLU A 187 17.63 -5.26 13.60
C GLU A 187 17.80 -6.76 13.74
N GLU A 188 18.18 -7.20 14.93
CA GLU A 188 18.29 -8.63 15.24
C GLU A 188 16.92 -9.27 15.40
N ARG A 189 16.79 -10.49 14.92
CA ARG A 189 15.64 -11.34 15.18
C ARG A 189 15.73 -11.82 16.64
N VAL A 190 14.59 -12.16 17.20
CA VAL A 190 14.48 -12.76 18.53
C VAL A 190 14.54 -14.28 18.40
N ASP A 191 13.86 -14.80 17.39
CA ASP A 191 13.77 -16.23 17.10
C ASP A 191 14.11 -16.49 15.62
N ASN A 192 14.47 -17.72 15.31
CA ASN A 192 14.76 -18.20 13.97
C ASN A 192 13.76 -19.28 13.53
N ASN A 193 12.48 -19.08 13.87
CA ASN A 193 11.42 -20.00 13.48
C ASN A 193 11.17 -19.92 11.97
N HIS A 194 10.54 -20.96 11.43
CA HIS A 194 10.04 -21.00 10.07
C HIS A 194 8.51 -21.03 10.11
N ILE A 195 7.85 -20.28 9.26
CA ILE A 195 6.40 -20.16 9.26
C ILE A 195 5.82 -20.13 7.83
N GLY A 196 4.78 -20.93 7.60
CA GLY A 196 3.95 -20.85 6.41
C GLY A 196 2.66 -20.07 6.72
N LEU A 197 2.20 -19.23 5.82
CA LEU A 197 1.01 -18.42 5.97
C LEU A 197 0.09 -18.63 4.77
N ASP A 198 -1.08 -19.21 5.00
CA ASP A 198 -2.15 -19.31 4.02
C ASP A 198 -3.11 -18.13 4.17
N PHE A 199 -3.40 -17.43 3.06
CA PHE A 199 -4.26 -16.25 3.06
C PHE A 199 -5.72 -16.62 3.33
N SER A 200 -6.33 -15.94 4.28
CA SER A 200 -7.74 -16.11 4.61
C SER A 200 -8.51 -14.79 4.61
N LEU A 201 -9.60 -14.74 3.84
CA LEU A 201 -10.53 -13.59 3.87
C LEU A 201 -11.19 -13.41 5.23
N ARG A 202 -11.34 -14.49 5.99
CA ARG A 202 -11.99 -14.50 7.30
C ARG A 202 -11.03 -14.12 8.43
N ASP A 203 -9.85 -14.74 8.43
CA ASP A 203 -8.93 -14.72 9.57
C ASP A 203 -7.63 -13.97 9.29
N PHE A 204 -7.51 -13.32 8.12
CA PHE A 204 -6.35 -12.67 7.54
C PHE A 204 -5.31 -13.68 7.02
N PHE A 205 -4.88 -14.62 7.83
CA PHE A 205 -4.16 -15.83 7.45
C PHE A 205 -4.38 -16.91 8.52
N VAL A 206 -4.08 -18.16 8.12
CA VAL A 206 -3.84 -19.28 9.03
C VAL A 206 -2.37 -19.65 8.87
N ASP A 207 -1.66 -19.88 9.96
CA ASP A 207 -0.25 -20.25 9.94
C ASP A 207 -0.02 -21.77 10.01
N SER A 208 1.22 -22.18 9.79
CA SER A 208 1.65 -23.59 9.80
C SER A 208 1.62 -24.25 11.18
N PHE A 209 1.19 -23.55 12.22
CA PHE A 209 0.92 -24.07 13.56
C PHE A 209 -0.59 -24.14 13.85
N GLY A 210 -1.45 -23.80 12.86
CA GLY A 210 -2.90 -23.76 13.00
C GLY A 210 -3.44 -22.48 13.65
N ALA A 211 -2.56 -21.53 13.99
CA ALA A 211 -2.99 -20.29 14.58
C ALA A 211 -3.45 -19.28 13.51
N LYS A 212 -4.45 -18.50 13.87
CA LYS A 212 -4.96 -17.39 13.07
C LYS A 212 -4.19 -16.12 13.37
N ALA A 213 -4.24 -15.16 12.44
CA ALA A 213 -3.60 -13.87 12.65
C ALA A 213 -4.05 -13.24 13.99
N PRO A 214 -3.10 -12.91 14.91
CA PRO A 214 -3.41 -12.50 16.27
C PRO A 214 -4.27 -11.23 16.30
N GLU A 215 -5.23 -11.16 17.20
CA GLU A 215 -6.18 -10.04 17.40
C GLU A 215 -7.00 -9.64 16.14
N PHE A 216 -6.92 -10.38 15.03
CA PHE A 216 -7.59 -9.95 13.80
C PHE A 216 -9.11 -9.95 13.93
N SER A 217 -9.71 -10.94 14.57
CA SER A 217 -11.18 -11.02 14.78
C SER A 217 -11.74 -9.77 15.46
N THR A 218 -11.08 -9.30 16.53
CA THR A 218 -11.45 -8.07 17.24
C THR A 218 -11.29 -6.83 16.35
N LYS A 219 -10.18 -6.75 15.60
CA LYS A 219 -9.94 -5.63 14.66
C LYS A 219 -10.98 -5.65 13.54
N ARG A 220 -11.29 -6.80 12.99
CA ARG A 220 -12.29 -7.00 11.94
C ARG A 220 -13.66 -6.51 12.38
N SER A 221 -14.15 -6.93 13.53
CA SER A 221 -15.45 -6.49 14.09
C SER A 221 -15.52 -4.97 14.20
N LYS A 222 -14.43 -4.33 14.65
CA LYS A 222 -14.34 -2.86 14.71
C LYS A 222 -14.38 -2.21 13.32
N LEU A 223 -13.66 -2.77 12.34
CA LEU A 223 -13.65 -2.28 10.95
C LEU A 223 -15.03 -2.42 10.30
N GLU A 224 -15.71 -3.54 10.50
CA GLU A 224 -17.07 -3.79 10.01
C GLU A 224 -18.09 -2.81 10.63
N SER A 225 -17.96 -2.50 11.92
CA SER A 225 -18.78 -1.47 12.59
C SER A 225 -18.59 -0.09 11.95
N PHE A 226 -17.33 0.31 11.62
CA PHE A 226 -17.08 1.55 10.91
C PHE A 226 -17.64 1.51 9.49
N GLN A 227 -17.52 0.37 8.80
CA GLN A 227 -18.04 0.21 7.45
C GLN A 227 -19.56 0.36 7.40
N LYS A 228 -20.31 -0.26 8.31
CA LYS A 228 -21.77 -0.07 8.45
C LYS A 228 -22.14 1.41 8.61
N LYS A 229 -21.39 2.17 9.44
CA LYS A 229 -21.60 3.62 9.62
C LYS A 229 -21.28 4.42 8.35
N ILE A 230 -20.25 4.03 7.60
CA ILE A 230 -19.89 4.63 6.33
C ILE A 230 -20.99 4.40 5.30
N ASP A 231 -21.51 3.18 5.18
CA ASP A 231 -22.55 2.82 4.22
C ASP A 231 -23.86 3.57 4.51
N SER A 232 -24.24 3.70 5.78
CA SER A 232 -25.37 4.54 6.21
C SER A 232 -25.19 6.01 5.80
N LEU A 233 -24.00 6.58 6.00
CA LEU A 233 -23.70 7.95 5.56
C LEU A 233 -23.67 8.09 4.04
N ASN A 234 -23.19 7.10 3.29
CA ASN A 234 -23.23 7.10 1.83
C ASN A 234 -24.67 7.13 1.31
N THR A 235 -25.55 6.32 1.89
CA THR A 235 -26.98 6.30 1.55
C THR A 235 -27.63 7.66 1.82
N LEU A 236 -27.38 8.27 2.99
CA LEU A 236 -27.89 9.59 3.32
C LEU A 236 -27.41 10.68 2.37
N ILE A 237 -26.11 10.70 2.06
CA ILE A 237 -25.49 11.67 1.15
C ILE A 237 -26.08 11.52 -0.26
N SER A 238 -26.28 10.28 -0.74
CA SER A 238 -26.90 10.00 -2.04
C SER A 238 -28.35 10.48 -2.09
N LYS A 239 -29.17 10.21 -1.06
CA LYS A 239 -30.54 10.70 -0.95
C LYS A 239 -30.59 12.23 -0.97
N MET A 240 -29.69 12.90 -0.23
CA MET A 240 -29.62 14.38 -0.21
C MET A 240 -29.23 14.96 -1.58
N ARG A 241 -28.31 14.28 -2.30
CA ARG A 241 -27.88 14.70 -3.65
C ARG A 241 -29.02 14.57 -4.66
N ASN A 242 -29.76 13.46 -4.60
CA ASN A 242 -30.89 13.21 -5.53
C ASN A 242 -32.07 14.16 -5.30
N LYS A 243 -32.31 14.58 -4.05
CA LYS A 243 -33.35 15.58 -3.72
C LYS A 243 -32.96 17.01 -4.10
N SER A 244 -31.70 17.30 -4.39
CA SER A 244 -31.22 18.64 -4.77
C SER A 244 -31.57 18.94 -6.23
N LYS A 245 -32.33 19.99 -6.49
CA LYS A 245 -32.62 20.50 -7.85
C LYS A 245 -31.33 20.78 -8.64
N ASN A 246 -30.29 21.27 -7.97
CA ASN A 246 -28.97 21.47 -8.56
C ASN A 246 -27.97 20.43 -7.97
N LYS A 247 -27.73 19.33 -8.70
CA LYS A 247 -26.79 18.24 -8.30
C LYS A 247 -25.34 18.71 -8.08
N ARG A 248 -24.96 19.90 -8.60
CA ARG A 248 -23.62 20.49 -8.43
C ARG A 248 -23.50 21.27 -7.12
N LYS A 249 -24.61 21.73 -6.55
CA LYS A 249 -24.61 22.54 -5.31
C LYS A 249 -24.63 21.62 -4.09
N VAL A 250 -23.63 21.79 -3.22
CA VAL A 250 -23.47 21.00 -1.99
C VAL A 250 -24.03 21.81 -0.83
N SER A 251 -25.10 21.34 -0.17
CA SER A 251 -25.61 22.00 1.03
C SER A 251 -24.65 21.83 2.22
N VAL A 252 -24.70 22.77 3.17
CA VAL A 252 -23.89 22.70 4.40
C VAL A 252 -24.14 21.41 5.16
N LYS A 253 -25.40 20.94 5.23
CA LYS A 253 -25.78 19.68 5.86
C LYS A 253 -25.10 18.48 5.17
N MET A 254 -25.14 18.44 3.83
CA MET A 254 -24.49 17.37 3.05
C MET A 254 -22.96 17.43 3.20
N TYR A 255 -22.35 18.62 3.22
CA TYR A 255 -20.93 18.81 3.46
C TYR A 255 -20.51 18.24 4.83
N ARG A 256 -21.24 18.60 5.91
CA ARG A 256 -20.98 18.06 7.27
C ARG A 256 -21.05 16.52 7.32
N LYS A 257 -22.03 15.89 6.65
CA LYS A 257 -22.13 14.43 6.56
C LYS A 257 -20.96 13.82 5.78
N THR A 258 -20.52 14.47 4.69
CA THR A 258 -19.37 14.07 3.91
C THR A 258 -18.07 14.11 4.74
N ILE A 259 -17.85 15.16 5.52
CA ILE A 259 -16.70 15.24 6.44
C ILE A 259 -16.75 14.13 7.49
N LYS A 260 -17.94 13.88 8.09
CA LYS A 260 -18.10 12.78 9.06
C LYS A 260 -17.74 11.43 8.45
N ARG A 261 -18.23 11.13 7.26
CA ARG A 261 -17.88 9.92 6.50
C ARG A 261 -16.36 9.83 6.22
N ASN A 262 -15.74 10.91 5.75
CA ASN A 262 -14.32 10.93 5.44
C ASN A 262 -13.45 10.70 6.70
N LYS A 263 -13.86 11.22 7.86
CA LYS A 263 -13.21 10.93 9.14
C LYS A 263 -13.29 9.44 9.51
N LEU A 264 -14.40 8.77 9.20
CA LEU A 264 -14.52 7.32 9.41
C LEU A 264 -13.60 6.54 8.48
N TYR A 265 -13.48 6.91 7.20
CA TYR A 265 -12.51 6.29 6.29
C TYR A 265 -11.07 6.46 6.79
N GLU A 266 -10.70 7.64 7.30
CA GLU A 266 -9.37 7.83 7.89
C GLU A 266 -9.16 6.94 9.13
N ARG A 267 -10.18 6.74 9.96
CA ARG A 267 -10.10 5.83 11.11
C ARG A 267 -9.93 4.37 10.68
N VAL A 268 -10.71 3.91 9.70
CA VAL A 268 -10.56 2.56 9.12
C VAL A 268 -9.14 2.36 8.65
N HIS A 269 -8.65 3.27 7.81
CA HIS A 269 -7.28 3.21 7.28
C HIS A 269 -6.23 3.18 8.39
N ASN A 270 -6.34 4.04 9.40
CA ASN A 270 -5.38 4.07 10.49
C ASN A 270 -5.35 2.78 11.32
N VAL A 271 -6.53 2.16 11.57
CA VAL A 271 -6.61 0.88 12.28
C VAL A 271 -5.96 -0.24 11.47
N GLN A 272 -6.21 -0.28 10.16
CA GLN A 272 -5.60 -1.26 9.24
C GLN A 272 -4.08 -1.12 9.22
N ILE A 273 -3.57 0.10 9.01
CA ILE A 273 -2.14 0.38 8.92
C ILE A 273 -1.41 0.08 10.23
N ASP A 274 -1.98 0.45 11.37
CA ASP A 274 -1.40 0.14 12.69
C ASP A 274 -1.29 -1.37 12.91
N TYR A 275 -2.36 -2.10 12.61
CA TYR A 275 -2.40 -3.56 12.72
C TYR A 275 -1.35 -4.21 11.83
N ILE A 276 -1.33 -3.87 10.54
CA ILE A 276 -0.41 -4.44 9.56
C ILE A 276 1.06 -4.15 9.92
N ASN A 277 1.36 -2.93 10.36
CA ASN A 277 2.72 -2.58 10.76
C ASN A 277 3.20 -3.39 11.96
N LYS A 278 2.32 -3.64 12.94
CA LYS A 278 2.64 -4.46 14.11
C LYS A 278 2.80 -5.92 13.74
N LEU A 279 1.86 -6.46 12.97
CA LEU A 279 1.85 -7.86 12.54
C LEU A 279 3.08 -8.20 11.68
N SER A 280 3.35 -7.41 10.64
CA SER A 280 4.50 -7.65 9.76
C SER A 280 5.82 -7.56 10.51
N ARG A 281 5.94 -6.62 11.48
CA ARG A 281 7.12 -6.52 12.32
C ARG A 281 7.26 -7.72 13.26
N TYR A 282 6.16 -8.18 13.88
CA TYR A 282 6.14 -9.34 14.74
C TYR A 282 6.60 -10.59 13.99
N LEU A 283 6.03 -10.86 12.81
CA LEU A 283 6.42 -12.01 11.98
C LEU A 283 7.90 -11.99 11.62
N CYS A 284 8.43 -10.84 11.18
CA CYS A 284 9.85 -10.75 10.84
C CYS A 284 10.79 -10.82 12.04
N LYS A 285 10.33 -10.42 13.22
CA LYS A 285 11.14 -10.47 14.44
C LYS A 285 11.33 -11.90 14.97
N HIS A 286 10.33 -12.77 14.76
CA HIS A 286 10.26 -14.10 15.34
C HIS A 286 10.50 -15.24 14.34
N ASN A 287 10.66 -14.96 13.05
CA ASN A 287 10.84 -16.00 12.05
C ASN A 287 12.02 -15.68 11.13
N GLU A 288 12.78 -16.69 10.76
CA GLU A 288 13.83 -16.60 9.75
C GLU A 288 13.24 -16.76 8.35
N LEU A 289 12.42 -17.80 8.16
CA LEU A 289 11.75 -18.12 6.90
C LEU A 289 10.24 -17.84 7.01
N ILE A 290 9.70 -17.10 6.04
CA ILE A 290 8.27 -16.83 5.91
C ILE A 290 7.82 -17.27 4.53
N ALA A 291 7.00 -18.30 4.48
CA ALA A 291 6.42 -18.86 3.26
C ALA A 291 5.02 -18.31 3.01
N LEU A 292 4.73 -17.88 1.79
CA LEU A 292 3.47 -17.26 1.37
C LEU A 292 3.06 -17.75 -0.02
N GLU A 293 1.76 -17.80 -0.30
CA GLU A 293 1.28 -18.00 -1.66
C GLU A 293 1.38 -16.70 -2.47
N ASN A 294 1.80 -16.82 -3.75
CA ASN A 294 1.86 -15.70 -4.68
C ASN A 294 0.48 -15.41 -5.30
N LEU A 295 -0.39 -14.76 -4.53
CA LEU A 295 -1.76 -14.45 -4.94
C LEU A 295 -1.84 -13.29 -5.94
N ASN A 296 -2.64 -13.44 -6.99
CA ASN A 296 -3.04 -12.35 -7.86
C ASN A 296 -4.27 -11.62 -7.29
N LEU A 297 -4.01 -10.70 -6.36
CA LEU A 297 -5.07 -9.94 -5.68
C LEU A 297 -5.90 -9.08 -6.64
N ALA A 298 -5.37 -8.70 -7.79
CA ALA A 298 -6.11 -7.95 -8.80
C ALA A 298 -7.21 -8.83 -9.41
N GLU A 299 -6.87 -10.03 -9.86
CA GLU A 299 -7.84 -11.01 -10.37
C GLU A 299 -8.89 -11.37 -9.30
N MET A 300 -8.48 -11.59 -8.06
CA MET A 300 -9.40 -11.90 -6.95
C MET A 300 -10.35 -10.75 -6.61
N SER A 301 -10.01 -9.50 -6.94
CA SER A 301 -10.83 -8.31 -6.68
C SER A 301 -11.74 -7.94 -7.85
N GLU A 302 -11.51 -8.47 -9.04
CA GLU A 302 -12.35 -8.23 -10.19
C GLU A 302 -13.73 -8.88 -9.97
N ARG A 303 -14.78 -8.13 -10.34
CA ARG A 303 -16.13 -8.70 -10.41
C ARG A 303 -16.13 -9.71 -11.55
N THR A 304 -16.30 -10.97 -11.23
CA THR A 304 -16.70 -11.95 -12.21
C THR A 304 -18.13 -11.61 -12.65
N SER A 305 -18.25 -10.75 -13.65
CA SER A 305 -19.50 -10.46 -14.36
C SER A 305 -19.77 -11.61 -15.37
N TYR A 306 -19.59 -12.84 -14.95
CA TYR A 306 -20.00 -13.97 -15.75
C TYR A 306 -21.40 -14.34 -15.29
N ASN A 307 -22.40 -13.83 -16.02
CA ASN A 307 -23.72 -14.43 -16.10
C ASN A 307 -23.58 -15.72 -16.90
N ASP A 308 -23.03 -16.76 -16.30
CA ASP A 308 -23.17 -18.12 -16.80
C ASP A 308 -24.52 -18.64 -16.30
N PRO A 309 -25.48 -18.88 -17.21
CA PRO A 309 -26.83 -19.35 -16.82
C PRO A 309 -26.81 -20.74 -16.16
N GLU A 310 -25.74 -21.51 -16.34
CA GLU A 310 -25.66 -22.92 -15.84
C GLU A 310 -24.97 -23.03 -14.47
N THR A 311 -24.22 -22.02 -14.03
CA THR A 311 -23.67 -22.02 -12.69
C THR A 311 -24.29 -20.87 -11.87
N SER A 312 -25.33 -21.20 -11.11
CA SER A 312 -26.01 -20.30 -10.19
C SER A 312 -25.16 -19.86 -8.96
N SER A 313 -23.85 -19.87 -9.09
CA SER A 313 -22.95 -19.29 -8.09
C SER A 313 -22.98 -17.78 -8.24
N LYS A 314 -23.75 -17.11 -7.39
CA LYS A 314 -23.69 -15.65 -7.18
C LYS A 314 -22.24 -15.28 -6.92
N GLY A 315 -21.54 -14.77 -7.94
CA GLY A 315 -20.14 -14.36 -7.86
C GLY A 315 -19.96 -13.44 -6.66
N GLY A 316 -19.28 -13.92 -5.63
CA GLY A 316 -19.11 -13.18 -4.38
C GLY A 316 -18.36 -11.89 -4.65
N ASN A 317 -18.87 -10.76 -4.15
CA ASN A 317 -18.23 -9.46 -4.28
C ASN A 317 -17.07 -9.37 -3.26
N HIS A 318 -15.99 -10.14 -3.50
CA HIS A 318 -14.82 -10.22 -2.62
C HIS A 318 -13.99 -8.92 -2.59
N GLY A 319 -14.16 -8.03 -3.59
CA GLY A 319 -13.38 -6.80 -3.69
C GLY A 319 -13.49 -5.88 -2.46
N LYS A 320 -14.65 -5.83 -1.79
CA LYS A 320 -14.79 -5.08 -0.53
C LYS A 320 -14.01 -5.73 0.62
N SER A 321 -14.07 -7.05 0.72
CA SER A 321 -13.37 -7.80 1.78
C SER A 321 -11.85 -7.74 1.58
N ILE A 322 -11.36 -7.93 0.35
CA ILE A 322 -9.94 -7.79 0.00
C ILE A 322 -9.45 -6.37 0.28
N GLY A 323 -10.23 -5.35 -0.10
CA GLY A 323 -9.92 -3.95 0.19
C GLY A 323 -9.89 -3.65 1.70
N LEU A 324 -10.72 -4.34 2.50
CA LEU A 324 -10.71 -4.21 3.94
C LEU A 324 -9.46 -4.82 4.58
N LEU A 325 -8.91 -5.89 4.00
CA LEU A 325 -7.71 -6.57 4.51
C LEU A 325 -6.42 -5.80 4.21
N GLN A 326 -6.37 -5.01 3.14
CA GLN A 326 -5.14 -4.31 2.70
C GLN A 326 -3.94 -5.26 2.51
N TRP A 327 -4.18 -6.47 1.98
CA TRP A 327 -3.17 -7.53 1.86
C TRP A 327 -1.93 -7.08 1.08
N SER A 328 -2.10 -6.33 -0.04
CA SER A 328 -0.96 -5.78 -0.78
C SER A 328 -0.08 -4.85 0.07
N TYR A 329 -0.68 -4.09 0.99
CA TYR A 329 0.07 -3.26 1.92
C TYR A 329 0.82 -4.11 2.96
N PHE A 330 0.21 -5.21 3.41
CA PHE A 330 0.86 -6.16 4.31
C PHE A 330 2.09 -6.80 3.66
N LEU A 331 1.99 -7.31 2.42
CA LEU A 331 3.13 -7.88 1.71
C LEU A 331 4.27 -6.87 1.55
N ASN A 332 3.96 -5.65 1.10
CA ASN A 332 4.97 -4.59 1.00
C ASN A 332 5.64 -4.26 2.35
N LYS A 333 4.89 -4.32 3.46
CA LYS A 333 5.43 -4.07 4.79
C LYS A 333 6.24 -5.24 5.30
N LEU A 334 5.83 -6.46 5.00
CA LEU A 334 6.57 -7.67 5.30
C LEU A 334 7.94 -7.65 4.63
N GLU A 335 7.99 -7.36 3.32
CA GLU A 335 9.25 -7.22 2.55
C GLU A 335 10.17 -6.14 3.13
N GLN A 336 9.62 -4.95 3.46
CA GLN A 336 10.40 -3.88 4.08
C GLN A 336 10.98 -4.27 5.45
N ASN A 337 10.23 -5.04 6.25
CA ASN A 337 10.71 -5.53 7.53
C ASN A 337 11.70 -6.68 7.33
N ALA A 338 11.47 -7.57 6.36
CA ALA A 338 12.38 -8.65 6.04
C ALA A 338 13.78 -8.14 5.64
N GLU A 339 13.86 -7.09 4.82
CA GLU A 339 15.15 -6.43 4.53
C GLU A 339 15.87 -5.92 5.80
N LYS A 340 15.09 -5.57 6.82
CA LYS A 340 15.61 -5.00 8.06
C LYS A 340 16.07 -6.05 9.06
N PHE A 341 15.35 -7.17 9.13
CA PHE A 341 15.62 -8.27 10.05
C PHE A 341 16.43 -9.41 9.39
N GLY A 342 16.70 -9.33 8.08
CA GLY A 342 17.41 -10.37 7.34
C GLY A 342 16.60 -11.66 7.16
N ASN A 343 15.27 -11.57 7.02
CA ASN A 343 14.41 -12.73 6.80
C ASN A 343 14.44 -13.20 5.35
N ILE A 344 14.15 -14.46 5.15
CA ILE A 344 13.89 -15.08 3.85
C ILE A 344 12.37 -15.13 3.65
N ILE A 345 11.88 -14.48 2.59
CA ILE A 345 10.47 -14.59 2.18
C ILE A 345 10.40 -15.42 0.90
N VAL A 346 9.62 -16.49 0.94
CA VAL A 346 9.36 -17.36 -0.21
C VAL A 346 7.93 -17.16 -0.67
N TYR A 347 7.75 -16.76 -1.93
CA TYR A 347 6.45 -16.72 -2.59
C TYR A 347 6.29 -17.99 -3.41
N VAL A 348 5.43 -18.88 -2.95
CA VAL A 348 5.09 -20.13 -3.64
C VAL A 348 4.09 -19.82 -4.75
N ASP A 349 4.29 -20.41 -5.92
CA ASP A 349 3.43 -20.18 -7.08
C ASP A 349 1.97 -20.53 -6.79
N LYS A 350 1.04 -19.77 -7.36
CA LYS A 350 -0.42 -19.94 -7.19
C LYS A 350 -0.95 -21.28 -7.70
N TYR A 351 -0.20 -21.98 -8.55
CA TYR A 351 -0.60 -23.30 -9.07
C TYR A 351 -0.11 -24.45 -8.19
N PHE A 352 0.69 -24.18 -7.17
CA PHE A 352 1.07 -25.19 -6.19
C PHE A 352 -0.17 -25.64 -5.42
N PRO A 353 -0.52 -26.97 -5.44
CA PRO A 353 -1.77 -27.47 -4.88
C PRO A 353 -1.71 -27.59 -3.33
N SER A 354 -1.33 -26.52 -2.64
CA SER A 354 -1.09 -26.48 -1.20
C SER A 354 -2.26 -27.05 -0.37
N SER A 355 -3.50 -26.73 -0.74
CA SER A 355 -4.69 -27.21 -0.04
C SER A 355 -5.13 -28.63 -0.44
N GLN A 356 -4.61 -29.18 -1.57
CA GLN A 356 -5.00 -30.48 -2.10
C GLN A 356 -4.09 -31.64 -1.67
N ILE A 357 -2.88 -31.32 -1.19
CA ILE A 357 -1.91 -32.32 -0.74
C ILE A 357 -2.09 -32.55 0.76
N CYS A 358 -2.27 -33.80 1.16
CA CYS A 358 -2.29 -34.13 2.58
C CYS A 358 -0.91 -33.86 3.21
N SER A 359 -0.85 -32.97 4.19
CA SER A 359 0.41 -32.59 4.84
C SER A 359 1.07 -33.74 5.61
N LYS A 360 0.34 -34.82 5.93
CA LYS A 360 0.85 -35.98 6.66
C LYS A 360 1.42 -37.07 5.75
N CYS A 361 0.77 -37.40 4.62
CA CYS A 361 1.18 -38.51 3.77
C CYS A 361 1.47 -38.16 2.31
N GLY A 362 1.18 -36.92 1.88
CA GLY A 362 1.40 -36.46 0.50
C GLY A 362 0.34 -36.90 -0.51
N GLU A 363 -0.70 -37.62 -0.10
CA GLU A 363 -1.80 -38.04 -1.01
C GLU A 363 -2.54 -36.80 -1.52
N ARG A 364 -2.94 -36.82 -2.80
CA ARG A 364 -3.63 -35.70 -3.43
C ARG A 364 -5.14 -35.88 -3.40
N HIS A 365 -5.83 -34.85 -2.96
CA HIS A 365 -7.28 -34.76 -2.82
C HIS A 365 -7.84 -33.72 -3.78
N SER A 366 -8.27 -34.13 -4.97
CA SER A 366 -8.75 -33.19 -6.01
C SER A 366 -10.07 -32.50 -5.62
N GLU A 367 -10.87 -33.09 -4.76
CA GLU A 367 -12.10 -32.52 -4.19
C GLU A 367 -11.84 -31.25 -3.38
N MET A 368 -10.62 -31.09 -2.84
CA MET A 368 -10.22 -29.89 -2.13
C MET A 368 -10.01 -28.66 -3.04
N LYS A 369 -10.16 -28.79 -4.37
CA LYS A 369 -10.29 -27.64 -5.27
C LYS A 369 -11.51 -26.80 -4.96
N ASP A 370 -12.59 -27.44 -4.54
CA ASP A 370 -13.79 -26.75 -4.12
C ASP A 370 -13.52 -26.00 -2.79
N VAL A 371 -13.66 -24.68 -2.83
CA VAL A 371 -13.42 -23.81 -1.68
C VAL A 371 -14.47 -23.97 -0.56
N THR A 372 -15.58 -24.66 -0.84
CA THR A 372 -16.59 -24.99 0.17
C THR A 372 -16.16 -26.11 1.09
N ASN A 373 -15.27 -27.01 0.62
CA ASN A 373 -14.69 -28.08 1.43
C ASN A 373 -13.64 -27.48 2.40
N ARG A 374 -13.96 -27.47 3.67
CA ARG A 374 -13.12 -26.83 4.71
C ARG A 374 -12.24 -27.80 5.47
N THR A 375 -12.55 -29.09 5.42
CA THR A 375 -11.81 -30.13 6.12
C THR A 375 -11.27 -31.12 5.12
N LEU A 376 -9.99 -31.43 5.19
CA LEU A 376 -9.36 -32.51 4.44
C LEU A 376 -9.39 -33.78 5.30
N GLU A 377 -10.00 -34.84 4.77
CA GLU A 377 -10.04 -36.16 5.39
C GLU A 377 -9.26 -37.13 4.51
N CYS A 378 -8.15 -37.66 5.04
CA CYS A 378 -7.27 -38.54 4.28
C CYS A 378 -7.31 -39.99 4.80
N LYS A 379 -7.16 -40.96 3.89
CA LYS A 379 -7.06 -42.39 4.23
C LYS A 379 -5.93 -42.72 5.22
N CYS A 380 -4.92 -41.86 5.33
CA CYS A 380 -3.88 -42.02 6.33
C CYS A 380 -4.31 -41.65 7.77
N GLY A 381 -5.60 -41.35 7.98
CA GLY A 381 -6.17 -40.92 9.24
C GLY A 381 -5.93 -39.42 9.59
N ASN A 382 -5.45 -38.63 8.63
CA ASN A 382 -5.30 -37.19 8.84
C ASN A 382 -6.63 -36.48 8.57
N ILE A 383 -7.15 -35.80 9.59
CA ILE A 383 -8.33 -34.92 9.50
C ILE A 383 -7.86 -33.53 9.90
N ILE A 384 -7.87 -32.58 8.97
CA ILE A 384 -7.24 -31.28 9.16
C ILE A 384 -8.03 -30.18 8.46
N ASP A 385 -8.06 -28.98 9.05
CA ASP A 385 -8.59 -27.77 8.39
C ASP A 385 -7.80 -27.47 7.10
N ARG A 386 -8.50 -27.08 6.04
CA ARG A 386 -7.95 -26.83 4.71
C ARG A 386 -6.87 -25.76 4.72
N ASP A 387 -7.13 -24.61 5.37
CA ASP A 387 -6.22 -23.46 5.38
C ASP A 387 -4.98 -23.81 6.23
N TYR A 388 -5.16 -24.57 7.31
CA TYR A 388 -4.05 -25.07 8.13
C TYR A 388 -3.17 -26.07 7.36
N ASN A 389 -3.80 -27.04 6.66
CA ASN A 389 -3.09 -27.98 5.80
C ASN A 389 -2.28 -27.27 4.71
N SER A 390 -2.88 -26.25 4.09
CA SER A 390 -2.22 -25.41 3.09
C SER A 390 -0.98 -24.70 3.66
N ALA A 391 -1.10 -24.08 4.81
CA ALA A 391 0.01 -23.39 5.46
C ALA A 391 1.20 -24.30 5.78
N ILE A 392 0.95 -25.55 6.24
CA ILE A 392 1.99 -26.56 6.45
C ILE A 392 2.69 -26.90 5.13
N ASN A 393 1.95 -27.10 4.06
CA ASN A 393 2.50 -27.47 2.75
C ASN A 393 3.33 -26.32 2.15
N LEU A 394 2.89 -25.05 2.30
CA LEU A 394 3.65 -23.87 1.92
C LEU A 394 4.99 -23.81 2.66
N LEU A 395 4.99 -24.08 3.96
CA LEU A 395 6.20 -24.11 4.75
C LEU A 395 7.16 -25.21 4.31
N LYS A 396 6.68 -26.47 4.21
CA LYS A 396 7.50 -27.62 3.80
C LYS A 396 8.14 -27.41 2.43
N PHE A 397 7.33 -26.91 1.47
CA PHE A 397 7.83 -26.58 0.13
C PHE A 397 8.93 -25.52 0.16
N SER A 398 8.76 -24.49 0.97
CA SER A 398 9.73 -23.41 1.08
C SER A 398 11.03 -23.86 1.76
N GLU A 399 10.95 -24.71 2.79
CA GLU A 399 12.12 -25.32 3.42
C GLU A 399 12.86 -26.30 2.49
N PHE A 400 12.11 -27.08 1.68
CA PHE A 400 12.71 -27.92 0.67
C PHE A 400 13.55 -27.09 -0.33
N VAL A 401 13.01 -25.96 -0.79
CA VAL A 401 13.67 -25.10 -1.78
C VAL A 401 14.86 -24.36 -1.17
N VAL A 402 14.73 -23.83 0.04
CA VAL A 402 15.78 -22.96 0.65
C VAL A 402 16.88 -23.77 1.29
N TYR A 403 16.55 -24.86 1.94
CA TYR A 403 17.50 -25.64 2.77
C TYR A 403 17.74 -27.07 2.28
N ASN A 404 17.18 -27.44 1.10
CA ASN A 404 17.23 -28.81 0.55
C ASN A 404 16.73 -29.87 1.56
N LYS A 405 15.77 -29.48 2.42
CA LYS A 405 15.15 -30.43 3.34
C LYS A 405 14.24 -31.36 2.56
N SER A 406 14.54 -32.66 2.55
CA SER A 406 13.67 -33.66 1.93
C SER A 406 12.41 -33.86 2.76
N TYR A 407 11.27 -33.84 2.08
CA TYR A 407 9.97 -34.19 2.66
C TYR A 407 9.30 -35.23 1.74
N GLN A 408 9.33 -36.51 2.12
CA GLN A 408 8.71 -37.60 1.35
C GLN A 408 7.25 -37.31 0.95
N THR A 409 6.53 -36.57 1.81
CA THR A 409 5.15 -36.15 1.57
C THR A 409 5.01 -35.17 0.41
N LEU A 410 5.99 -34.26 0.22
CA LEU A 410 6.03 -33.34 -0.89
C LEU A 410 6.46 -34.03 -2.17
N GLU A 411 7.46 -34.89 -2.12
CA GLU A 411 7.97 -35.65 -3.26
C GLU A 411 6.87 -36.52 -3.87
N LYS A 412 6.07 -37.19 -3.04
CA LYS A 412 4.91 -37.95 -3.47
C LYS A 412 3.82 -37.08 -4.10
N GLY A 413 3.48 -35.94 -3.47
CA GLY A 413 2.45 -35.02 -3.95
C GLY A 413 2.87 -34.20 -5.18
N LEU A 414 4.19 -34.06 -5.42
CA LEU A 414 4.78 -33.32 -6.53
C LEU A 414 5.20 -34.21 -7.70
N SER A 415 5.20 -35.55 -7.56
CA SER A 415 5.60 -36.47 -8.63
C SER A 415 4.81 -36.27 -9.93
N GLU A 416 3.60 -35.73 -9.84
CA GLU A 416 2.75 -35.35 -10.98
C GLU A 416 2.89 -33.86 -11.39
N TYR A 417 3.67 -33.08 -10.64
CA TYR A 417 3.83 -31.66 -10.89
C TYR A 417 5.28 -31.38 -11.30
N LYS A 418 5.49 -30.76 -12.46
CA LYS A 418 6.82 -30.25 -12.84
C LYS A 418 7.19 -29.12 -11.89
N ALA A 419 7.71 -29.47 -10.72
CA ALA A 419 7.90 -28.63 -9.54
C ALA A 419 8.72 -27.36 -9.76
N PHE A 420 9.59 -27.33 -10.79
CA PHE A 420 10.47 -26.20 -11.06
C PHE A 420 9.79 -24.95 -11.65
N LYS A 421 8.49 -25.02 -12.03
CA LYS A 421 7.73 -23.83 -12.43
C LYS A 421 7.03 -23.12 -11.27
N CYS A 422 7.07 -23.68 -10.06
CA CYS A 422 6.29 -23.19 -8.93
C CYS A 422 6.99 -22.09 -8.09
N LEU A 423 8.13 -21.60 -8.52
CA LEU A 423 8.87 -20.56 -7.80
C LEU A 423 8.87 -19.28 -8.62
N ASP A 424 8.25 -18.23 -8.09
CA ASP A 424 8.42 -16.87 -8.61
C ASP A 424 9.59 -16.18 -7.88
N PHE A 425 10.79 -16.37 -8.41
CA PHE A 425 12.00 -15.73 -7.92
C PHE A 425 12.03 -14.21 -8.18
N SER A 426 11.12 -13.68 -8.98
CA SER A 426 11.15 -12.27 -9.40
C SER A 426 10.91 -11.30 -8.24
N ARG A 427 10.25 -11.74 -7.17
CA ARG A 427 10.00 -10.95 -5.96
C ARG A 427 10.99 -11.20 -4.82
N SER A 428 11.66 -12.34 -4.81
CA SER A 428 12.55 -12.74 -3.71
C SER A 428 13.96 -12.19 -3.92
N LYS A 429 14.24 -10.98 -3.47
CA LYS A 429 15.61 -10.41 -3.52
C LYS A 429 16.66 -11.25 -2.78
N ALA A 430 16.25 -11.97 -1.74
CA ALA A 430 17.13 -12.84 -0.97
C ALA A 430 17.54 -14.11 -1.75
N LEU A 431 16.70 -14.64 -2.63
CA LEU A 431 17.00 -15.81 -3.45
C LEU A 431 17.83 -15.49 -4.70
N LYS A 432 17.93 -14.23 -5.13
CA LYS A 432 18.87 -13.82 -6.16
C LYS A 432 20.34 -14.06 -5.79
N LEU A 433 20.68 -14.03 -4.52
CA LEU A 433 22.03 -14.37 -4.03
C LEU A 433 22.34 -15.86 -4.09
N GLN A 434 21.33 -16.74 -4.09
CA GLN A 434 21.53 -18.18 -4.21
C GLN A 434 21.49 -18.69 -5.66
N SER A 435 20.80 -18.02 -6.57
CA SER A 435 20.85 -18.38 -8.01
C SER A 435 22.22 -18.12 -8.64
N GLU A 436 23.04 -17.24 -8.07
CA GLU A 436 24.43 -17.03 -8.48
C GLU A 436 25.40 -18.11 -7.95
N ILE A 437 24.96 -18.98 -7.03
CA ILE A 437 25.75 -20.08 -6.46
C ILE A 437 25.46 -21.40 -7.21
N TRP A 438 24.40 -21.47 -8.04
CA TRP A 438 23.97 -22.68 -8.76
C TRP A 438 24.09 -22.60 -10.28
N LEU A 439 24.78 -21.60 -10.81
CA LEU A 439 25.31 -21.50 -12.17
C LEU A 439 26.82 -21.66 -12.14
#